data_77486dc79d640f7303b256b43642ddb7
#
_entry.id   77486dc79d640f7303b256b43642ddb7
#
_cell.length_a   1.000
_cell.length_b   1.000
_cell.length_c   1.000
_cell.angle_alpha   90.00
_cell.angle_beta   90.00
_cell.angle_gamma   90.00
#
_symmetry.space_group_name_H-M   'P 1'
#
loop_
_entity.id
_entity.type
_entity.pdbx_description
1 polymer ?
#
loop_
_entity_poly.entity_id
_entity_poly.type
_entity_poly.pdbx_seq_one_letter_code
_entity_poly.pdbx_strand_id
1 'polypeptide(L)'
;TLKNLMFPFKLISSLLRARNIVKRFQPDVAIGTGGFASGPLLRMAASSRVPCVLQEQNSYAGITNKILAGKAHSICVAYDGMEKFFPKEKIVKTGNPVRQDLVNLEVGKQGALQTFGLEKGRKTVLILGGSLGARRINQLIEQKLDFFKQQNVQLLWQCGKLYHDEYKKHDSDTVKVMAFINKMDHAYSAADFIISRS
;
A
#
# COMPACT_ATOMS: atom_id res chain seq x y z
N THR A 1 -19.62 -17.53 16.15
CA THR A 1 -18.71 -17.45 17.32
C THR A 1 -19.14 -16.31 18.23
N LEU A 2 -18.94 -16.46 19.56
CA LEU A 2 -19.27 -15.42 20.58
C LEU A 2 -18.74 -14.02 20.22
N LYS A 3 -17.63 -13.96 19.49
CA LYS A 3 -17.04 -12.69 18.98
C LYS A 3 -17.97 -11.94 18.02
N ASN A 4 -18.83 -12.63 17.28
CA ASN A 4 -19.75 -12.00 16.34
C ASN A 4 -20.99 -11.41 17.05
N LEU A 5 -21.38 -11.92 18.23
CA LEU A 5 -22.45 -11.34 19.05
C LEU A 5 -22.10 -9.94 19.58
N MET A 6 -20.81 -9.67 19.79
CA MET A 6 -20.33 -8.36 20.26
C MET A 6 -20.21 -7.32 19.13
N PHE A 7 -20.36 -7.74 17.87
CA PHE A 7 -20.18 -6.83 16.71
C PHE A 7 -21.17 -5.64 16.72
N PRO A 8 -22.48 -5.82 16.94
CA PRO A 8 -23.42 -4.69 16.97
C PRO A 8 -23.07 -3.65 18.04
N PHE A 9 -22.69 -4.11 19.25
CA PHE A 9 -22.30 -3.21 20.35
C PHE A 9 -21.02 -2.42 20.02
N LYS A 10 -20.03 -3.07 19.41
CA LYS A 10 -18.80 -2.42 18.96
C LYS A 10 -19.08 -1.41 17.85
N LEU A 11 -19.99 -1.73 16.93
CA LEU A 11 -20.37 -0.82 15.85
C LEU A 11 -21.07 0.42 16.41
N ILE A 12 -22.04 0.27 17.31
CA ILE A 12 -22.73 1.39 17.98
C ILE A 12 -21.74 2.27 18.74
N SER A 13 -20.88 1.65 19.55
CA SER A 13 -19.82 2.38 20.27
C SER A 13 -18.91 3.15 19.33
N SER A 14 -18.53 2.53 18.20
CA SER A 14 -17.69 3.16 17.18
C SER A 14 -18.40 4.36 16.52
N LEU A 15 -19.69 4.24 16.19
CA LEU A 15 -20.49 5.34 15.63
C LEU A 15 -20.62 6.51 16.62
N LEU A 16 -20.88 6.22 17.91
CA LEU A 16 -20.97 7.27 18.94
C LEU A 16 -19.63 8.00 19.12
N ARG A 17 -18.52 7.28 19.15
CA ARG A 17 -17.18 7.87 19.21
C ARG A 17 -16.88 8.72 17.97
N ALA A 18 -17.19 8.19 16.78
CA ALA A 18 -17.02 8.92 15.52
C ALA A 18 -17.85 10.21 15.49
N ARG A 19 -19.12 10.16 15.97
CA ARG A 19 -19.95 11.37 16.09
C ARG A 19 -19.31 12.43 16.99
N ASN A 20 -18.78 12.02 18.14
CA ASN A 20 -18.12 12.94 19.07
C ASN A 20 -16.85 13.54 18.46
N ILE A 21 -16.06 12.75 17.71
CA ILE A 21 -14.86 13.23 17.01
C ILE A 21 -15.26 14.29 15.98
N VAL A 22 -16.22 13.97 15.09
CA VAL A 22 -16.70 14.91 14.05
C VAL A 22 -17.23 16.20 14.67
N LYS A 23 -18.04 16.09 15.74
CA LYS A 23 -18.60 17.24 16.45
C LYS A 23 -17.55 18.14 17.09
N ARG A 24 -16.48 17.54 17.65
CA ARG A 24 -15.39 18.28 18.31
C ARG A 24 -14.40 18.87 17.31
N PHE A 25 -14.07 18.12 16.28
CA PHE A 25 -13.07 18.54 15.29
C PHE A 25 -13.63 19.49 14.24
N GLN A 26 -14.95 19.41 13.94
CA GLN A 26 -15.64 20.24 12.95
C GLN A 26 -14.93 20.30 11.58
N PRO A 27 -14.68 19.13 10.93
CA PRO A 27 -13.96 19.13 9.67
C PRO A 27 -14.75 19.79 8.55
N ASP A 28 -14.07 20.50 7.66
CA ASP A 28 -14.66 21.05 6.43
C ASP A 28 -14.88 19.96 5.36
N VAL A 29 -14.04 18.91 5.41
CA VAL A 29 -14.12 17.74 4.50
C VAL A 29 -13.64 16.48 5.23
N ALA A 30 -14.20 15.32 4.86
CA ALA A 30 -13.76 14.04 5.36
C ALA A 30 -13.35 13.12 4.19
N ILE A 31 -12.14 12.56 4.25
CA ILE A 31 -11.60 11.66 3.23
C ILE A 31 -11.49 10.25 3.80
N GLY A 32 -11.99 9.26 3.06
CA GLY A 32 -11.91 7.85 3.42
C GLY A 32 -11.25 7.01 2.34
N THR A 33 -10.27 6.21 2.75
CA THR A 33 -9.51 5.32 1.87
C THR A 33 -9.94 3.85 2.02
N GLY A 34 -11.14 3.62 2.55
CA GLY A 34 -11.64 2.27 2.81
C GLY A 34 -11.23 1.72 4.19
N GLY A 35 -11.46 0.43 4.39
CA GLY A 35 -11.21 -0.26 5.65
C GLY A 35 -12.28 -0.03 6.72
N PHE A 36 -12.19 -0.78 7.83
CA PHE A 36 -13.21 -0.75 8.89
C PHE A 36 -13.25 0.58 9.65
N ALA A 37 -12.12 1.25 9.82
CA ALA A 37 -12.03 2.48 10.60
C ALA A 37 -12.72 3.67 9.91
N SER A 38 -12.64 3.76 8.58
CA SER A 38 -13.23 4.87 7.82
C SER A 38 -14.77 4.82 7.81
N GLY A 39 -15.37 3.62 7.92
CA GLY A 39 -16.82 3.44 7.86
C GLY A 39 -17.62 4.28 8.85
N PRO A 40 -17.43 4.10 10.16
CA PRO A 40 -18.14 4.88 11.19
C PRO A 40 -17.86 6.38 11.11
N LEU A 41 -16.59 6.77 10.85
CA LEU A 41 -16.20 8.17 10.80
C LEU A 41 -16.89 8.92 9.65
N LEU A 42 -16.77 8.40 8.42
CA LEU A 42 -17.39 9.00 7.24
C LEU A 42 -18.92 8.94 7.31
N ARG A 43 -19.50 7.89 7.90
CA ARG A 43 -20.94 7.83 8.11
C ARG A 43 -21.44 8.98 8.99
N MET A 44 -20.71 9.29 10.06
CA MET A 44 -21.07 10.39 10.96
C MET A 44 -20.74 11.76 10.35
N ALA A 45 -19.64 11.90 9.63
CA ALA A 45 -19.33 13.12 8.88
C ALA A 45 -20.44 13.44 7.88
N ALA A 46 -20.81 12.49 7.03
CA ALA A 46 -21.91 12.65 6.07
C ALA A 46 -23.27 12.96 6.73
N SER A 47 -23.54 12.35 7.89
CA SER A 47 -24.76 12.64 8.65
C SER A 47 -24.76 14.05 9.27
N SER A 48 -23.59 14.63 9.47
CA SER A 48 -23.38 16.01 9.93
C SER A 48 -23.25 17.01 8.77
N ARG A 49 -23.57 16.62 7.54
CA ARG A 49 -23.46 17.42 6.32
C ARG A 49 -22.04 17.83 5.93
N VAL A 50 -21.04 17.13 6.46
CA VAL A 50 -19.63 17.32 6.05
C VAL A 50 -19.46 16.64 4.70
N PRO A 51 -18.91 17.33 3.67
CA PRO A 51 -18.59 16.70 2.39
C PRO A 51 -17.62 15.54 2.57
N CYS A 52 -17.96 14.37 1.99
CA CYS A 52 -17.13 13.16 2.11
C CYS A 52 -16.58 12.77 0.75
N VAL A 53 -15.28 12.51 0.68
CA VAL A 53 -14.60 11.98 -0.50
C VAL A 53 -14.14 10.55 -0.18
N LEU A 54 -14.46 9.62 -1.08
CA LEU A 54 -13.96 8.24 -1.00
C LEU A 54 -12.82 8.05 -2.00
N GLN A 55 -11.81 7.30 -1.61
CA GLN A 55 -10.76 6.82 -2.49
C GLN A 55 -10.82 5.29 -2.55
N GLU A 56 -11.00 4.73 -3.76
CA GLU A 56 -10.97 3.30 -4.02
C GLU A 56 -9.74 2.93 -4.85
N GLN A 57 -8.85 2.16 -4.25
CA GLN A 57 -7.56 1.79 -4.82
C GLN A 57 -7.62 0.51 -5.67
N ASN A 58 -8.69 -0.27 -5.54
CA ASN A 58 -8.81 -1.60 -6.13
C ASN A 58 -9.78 -1.60 -7.31
N SER A 59 -9.60 -2.54 -8.24
CA SER A 59 -10.53 -2.79 -9.35
C SER A 59 -11.84 -3.44 -8.88
N TYR A 60 -11.90 -3.93 -7.63
CA TYR A 60 -13.11 -4.42 -6.96
C TYR A 60 -13.33 -3.60 -5.68
N ALA A 61 -14.45 -2.90 -5.64
CA ALA A 61 -14.73 -1.97 -4.54
C ALA A 61 -14.89 -2.65 -3.18
N GLY A 62 -14.23 -2.08 -2.17
CA GLY A 62 -14.37 -2.49 -0.79
C GLY A 62 -15.78 -2.28 -0.25
N ILE A 63 -16.21 -3.16 0.67
CA ILE A 63 -17.57 -3.12 1.27
C ILE A 63 -17.86 -1.77 1.90
N THR A 64 -16.92 -1.19 2.63
CA THR A 64 -17.07 0.11 3.30
C THR A 64 -17.36 1.22 2.28
N ASN A 65 -16.59 1.27 1.18
CA ASN A 65 -16.79 2.27 0.15
C ASN A 65 -18.14 2.09 -0.56
N LYS A 66 -18.56 0.85 -0.83
CA LYS A 66 -19.90 0.57 -1.40
C LYS A 66 -21.03 1.06 -0.49
N ILE A 67 -20.95 0.83 0.81
CA ILE A 67 -21.99 1.27 1.78
C ILE A 67 -22.05 2.81 1.86
N LEU A 68 -20.91 3.48 1.74
CA LEU A 68 -20.81 4.94 1.86
C LEU A 68 -21.07 5.69 0.55
N ALA A 69 -20.99 5.02 -0.59
CA ALA A 69 -21.03 5.62 -1.93
C ALA A 69 -22.23 6.58 -2.15
N GLY A 70 -23.43 6.15 -1.73
CA GLY A 70 -24.63 6.98 -1.86
C GLY A 70 -24.58 8.31 -1.08
N LYS A 71 -23.78 8.37 0.00
CA LYS A 71 -23.62 9.57 0.85
C LYS A 71 -22.36 10.35 0.55
N ALA A 72 -21.44 9.82 -0.23
CA ALA A 72 -20.24 10.51 -0.64
C ALA A 72 -20.58 11.70 -1.58
N HIS A 73 -19.77 12.76 -1.49
CA HIS A 73 -19.79 13.88 -2.43
C HIS A 73 -19.10 13.45 -3.74
N SER A 74 -17.91 12.84 -3.63
CA SER A 74 -17.12 12.33 -4.76
C SER A 74 -16.46 11.01 -4.41
N ILE A 75 -16.20 10.20 -5.43
CA ILE A 75 -15.57 8.91 -5.30
C ILE A 75 -14.39 8.83 -6.28
N CYS A 76 -13.19 9.03 -5.78
CA CYS A 76 -11.96 8.92 -6.53
C CYS A 76 -11.64 7.44 -6.76
N VAL A 77 -11.40 7.04 -8.01
CA VAL A 77 -11.14 5.65 -8.37
C VAL A 77 -9.84 5.51 -9.15
N ALA A 78 -9.17 4.36 -8.97
CA ALA A 78 -7.93 4.04 -9.68
C ALA A 78 -8.18 3.40 -11.04
N TYR A 79 -9.28 2.67 -11.21
CA TYR A 79 -9.56 1.85 -12.38
C TYR A 79 -10.85 2.25 -13.07
N ASP A 80 -10.97 1.90 -14.35
CA ASP A 80 -12.21 2.01 -15.12
C ASP A 80 -13.22 0.92 -14.72
N GLY A 81 -14.49 1.06 -15.14
CA GLY A 81 -15.53 0.08 -14.88
C GLY A 81 -16.04 0.06 -13.43
N MET A 82 -15.81 1.15 -12.68
CA MET A 82 -16.24 1.26 -11.29
C MET A 82 -17.70 1.67 -11.13
N GLU A 83 -18.38 2.07 -12.20
CA GLU A 83 -19.83 2.37 -12.24
C GLU A 83 -20.71 1.18 -11.87
N LYS A 84 -20.20 -0.05 -11.96
CA LYS A 84 -20.86 -1.27 -11.44
C LYS A 84 -20.95 -1.33 -9.91
N PHE A 85 -20.19 -0.48 -9.20
CA PHE A 85 -20.15 -0.44 -7.74
C PHE A 85 -20.61 0.90 -7.17
N PHE A 86 -20.48 1.99 -7.93
CA PHE A 86 -20.68 3.35 -7.46
C PHE A 86 -21.58 4.15 -8.40
N PRO A 87 -22.33 5.17 -7.90
CA PRO A 87 -23.06 6.09 -8.73
C PRO A 87 -22.14 6.81 -9.72
N LYS A 88 -22.43 6.68 -11.02
CA LYS A 88 -21.57 7.18 -12.11
C LYS A 88 -21.26 8.67 -12.00
N GLU A 89 -22.24 9.46 -11.61
CA GLU A 89 -22.14 10.92 -11.44
C GLU A 89 -21.20 11.38 -10.32
N LYS A 90 -20.81 10.45 -9.41
CA LYS A 90 -19.89 10.73 -8.30
C LYS A 90 -18.47 10.25 -8.55
N ILE A 91 -18.27 9.49 -9.63
CA ILE A 91 -16.96 8.89 -9.93
C ILE A 91 -16.04 9.92 -10.55
N VAL A 92 -14.83 10.02 -10.01
CA VAL A 92 -13.72 10.79 -10.56
C VAL A 92 -12.52 9.86 -10.71
N LYS A 93 -12.03 9.68 -11.93
CA LYS A 93 -10.84 8.85 -12.18
C LYS A 93 -9.58 9.65 -11.86
N THR A 94 -8.97 9.39 -10.73
CA THR A 94 -7.75 10.07 -10.24
C THR A 94 -6.50 9.19 -10.29
N GLY A 95 -6.66 7.89 -10.49
CA GLY A 95 -5.59 6.93 -10.22
C GLY A 95 -5.39 6.70 -8.71
N ASN A 96 -4.39 5.91 -8.36
CA ASN A 96 -3.93 5.76 -6.98
C ASN A 96 -3.02 6.93 -6.61
N PRO A 97 -3.15 7.49 -5.39
CA PRO A 97 -2.23 8.50 -4.91
C PRO A 97 -0.83 7.89 -4.76
N VAL A 98 0.14 8.47 -5.44
CA VAL A 98 1.55 8.07 -5.40
C VAL A 98 2.37 9.20 -4.79
N ARG A 99 3.36 8.85 -3.99
CA ARG A 99 4.31 9.81 -3.42
C ARG A 99 5.09 10.51 -4.55
N GLN A 100 5.20 11.82 -4.50
CA GLN A 100 5.84 12.62 -5.56
C GLN A 100 7.34 12.32 -5.69
N ASP A 101 8.03 12.01 -4.60
CA ASP A 101 9.44 11.61 -4.58
C ASP A 101 9.69 10.26 -5.31
N LEU A 102 8.65 9.45 -5.52
CA LEU A 102 8.73 8.22 -6.30
C LEU A 102 8.38 8.42 -7.79
N VAL A 103 7.71 9.52 -8.13
CA VAL A 103 7.40 9.87 -9.52
C VAL A 103 8.58 10.58 -10.19
N ASN A 104 9.24 11.47 -9.44
CA ASN A 104 10.39 12.24 -9.91
C ASN A 104 11.65 11.74 -9.17
N LEU A 105 12.27 10.69 -9.70
CA LEU A 105 13.49 10.14 -9.12
C LEU A 105 14.66 11.11 -9.39
N GLU A 106 15.07 11.86 -8.37
CA GLU A 106 16.19 12.81 -8.46
C GLU A 106 17.55 12.13 -8.32
N VAL A 107 17.57 10.91 -7.76
CA VAL A 107 18.80 10.16 -7.49
C VAL A 107 19.24 9.39 -8.72
N GLY A 108 20.44 9.70 -9.22
CA GLY A 108 21.06 8.94 -10.30
C GLY A 108 21.39 7.49 -9.88
N LYS A 109 21.33 6.56 -10.85
CA LYS A 109 21.53 5.12 -10.61
C LYS A 109 22.81 4.80 -9.84
N GLN A 110 23.91 5.51 -10.12
CA GLN A 110 25.20 5.27 -9.46
C GLN A 110 25.15 5.58 -7.95
N GLY A 111 24.58 6.71 -7.56
CA GLY A 111 24.39 7.07 -6.14
C GLY A 111 23.41 6.12 -5.43
N ALA A 112 22.39 5.68 -6.14
CA ALA A 112 21.44 4.70 -5.64
C ALA A 112 22.10 3.33 -5.35
N LEU A 113 22.92 2.82 -6.26
CA LEU A 113 23.70 1.59 -6.07
C LEU A 113 24.63 1.69 -4.86
N GLN A 114 25.36 2.81 -4.71
CA GLN A 114 26.24 3.05 -3.55
C GLN A 114 25.49 3.01 -2.23
N THR A 115 24.26 3.55 -2.18
CA THR A 115 23.41 3.54 -0.97
C THR A 115 23.18 2.13 -0.44
N PHE A 116 23.10 1.14 -1.31
CA PHE A 116 22.84 -0.25 -0.94
C PHE A 116 24.09 -1.15 -1.01
N GLY A 117 25.27 -0.60 -1.29
CA GLY A 117 26.50 -1.38 -1.46
C GLY A 117 26.42 -2.36 -2.62
N LEU A 118 25.78 -1.95 -3.73
CA LEU A 118 25.61 -2.75 -4.94
C LEU A 118 26.66 -2.35 -6.01
N GLU A 119 27.04 -3.31 -6.85
CA GLU A 119 28.06 -3.11 -7.87
C GLU A 119 27.55 -2.32 -9.09
N LYS A 120 28.40 -1.45 -9.61
CA LYS A 120 28.16 -0.78 -10.89
C LYS A 120 28.37 -1.76 -12.05
N GLY A 121 27.51 -1.67 -13.07
CA GLY A 121 27.61 -2.49 -14.29
C GLY A 121 26.90 -3.85 -14.19
N ARG A 122 26.46 -4.27 -13.00
CA ARG A 122 25.66 -5.47 -12.80
C ARG A 122 24.17 -5.13 -12.79
N LYS A 123 23.33 -5.97 -13.42
CA LYS A 123 21.88 -5.79 -13.40
C LYS A 123 21.31 -6.01 -12.00
N THR A 124 20.44 -5.13 -11.55
CA THR A 124 19.84 -5.16 -10.22
C THR A 124 18.36 -5.54 -10.29
N VAL A 125 17.96 -6.56 -9.55
CA VAL A 125 16.56 -6.91 -9.34
C VAL A 125 16.14 -6.46 -7.94
N LEU A 126 15.15 -5.58 -7.88
CA LEU A 126 14.50 -5.16 -6.64
C LEU A 126 13.33 -6.10 -6.35
N ILE A 127 13.32 -6.71 -5.17
CA ILE A 127 12.27 -7.62 -4.72
C ILE A 127 11.51 -6.97 -3.57
N LEU A 128 10.19 -6.80 -3.73
CA LEU A 128 9.31 -6.14 -2.77
C LEU A 128 8.19 -7.06 -2.31
N GLY A 129 8.28 -7.54 -1.07
CA GLY A 129 7.22 -8.33 -0.42
C GLY A 129 6.21 -7.50 0.37
N GLY A 130 6.36 -6.15 0.40
CA GLY A 130 5.64 -5.25 1.30
C GLY A 130 6.28 -5.17 2.69
N SER A 131 5.73 -4.33 3.59
CA SER A 131 6.33 -4.04 4.91
C SER A 131 6.42 -5.26 5.84
N LEU A 132 5.44 -6.16 5.78
CA LEU A 132 5.43 -7.40 6.56
C LEU A 132 6.11 -8.56 5.83
N GLY A 133 6.33 -8.43 4.53
CA GLY A 133 6.87 -9.47 3.66
C GLY A 133 5.79 -10.32 2.98
N ALA A 134 6.19 -11.01 1.93
CA ALA A 134 5.35 -11.95 1.18
C ALA A 134 6.01 -13.32 1.17
N ARG A 135 5.52 -14.24 2.00
CA ARG A 135 6.12 -15.57 2.21
C ARG A 135 6.42 -16.30 0.90
N ARG A 136 5.45 -16.31 -0.03
CA ARG A 136 5.61 -17.01 -1.29
C ARG A 136 6.69 -16.41 -2.19
N ILE A 137 6.78 -15.06 -2.24
CA ILE A 137 7.85 -14.39 -2.97
C ILE A 137 9.20 -14.75 -2.34
N ASN A 138 9.34 -14.64 -1.02
CA ASN A 138 10.59 -14.95 -0.33
C ASN A 138 11.06 -16.39 -0.62
N GLN A 139 10.17 -17.38 -0.52
CA GLN A 139 10.48 -18.78 -0.83
C GLN A 139 10.92 -18.98 -2.28
N LEU A 140 10.26 -18.30 -3.25
CA LEU A 140 10.63 -18.40 -4.66
C LEU A 140 12.00 -17.77 -4.93
N ILE A 141 12.30 -16.63 -4.31
CA ILE A 141 13.62 -15.99 -4.43
C ILE A 141 14.71 -16.87 -3.84
N GLU A 142 14.52 -17.39 -2.63
CA GLU A 142 15.48 -18.30 -1.99
C GLU A 142 15.79 -19.51 -2.89
N GLN A 143 14.77 -20.16 -3.47
CA GLN A 143 14.94 -21.29 -4.38
C GLN A 143 15.67 -20.94 -5.69
N LYS A 144 15.74 -19.65 -6.05
CA LYS A 144 16.32 -19.19 -7.30
C LYS A 144 17.61 -18.38 -7.16
N LEU A 145 18.21 -18.35 -5.95
CA LEU A 145 19.44 -17.59 -5.72
C LEU A 145 20.57 -18.02 -6.66
N ASP A 146 20.77 -19.34 -6.86
CA ASP A 146 21.78 -19.85 -7.79
C ASP A 146 21.53 -19.43 -9.24
N PHE A 147 20.27 -19.39 -9.66
CA PHE A 147 19.90 -18.87 -11.00
C PHE A 147 20.32 -17.41 -11.15
N PHE A 148 20.00 -16.52 -10.21
CA PHE A 148 20.41 -15.12 -10.27
C PHE A 148 21.94 -14.95 -10.29
N LYS A 149 22.64 -15.76 -9.49
CA LYS A 149 24.10 -15.79 -9.48
C LYS A 149 24.68 -16.19 -10.85
N GLN A 150 24.15 -17.24 -11.48
CA GLN A 150 24.55 -17.71 -12.82
C GLN A 150 24.30 -16.65 -13.91
N GLN A 151 23.21 -15.87 -13.78
CA GLN A 151 22.91 -14.77 -14.70
C GLN A 151 23.68 -13.49 -14.41
N ASN A 152 24.63 -13.49 -13.46
CA ASN A 152 25.39 -12.32 -13.03
C ASN A 152 24.50 -11.13 -12.62
N VAL A 153 23.41 -11.43 -11.93
CA VAL A 153 22.43 -10.45 -11.44
C VAL A 153 22.62 -10.26 -9.93
N GLN A 154 22.49 -9.03 -9.45
CA GLN A 154 22.47 -8.72 -8.01
C GLN A 154 21.05 -8.42 -7.54
N LEU A 155 20.79 -8.68 -6.26
CA LEU A 155 19.46 -8.56 -5.67
C LEU A 155 19.44 -7.50 -4.58
N LEU A 156 18.42 -6.64 -4.61
CA LEU A 156 18.01 -5.81 -3.49
C LEU A 156 16.67 -6.37 -2.98
N TRP A 157 16.70 -7.11 -1.88
CA TRP A 157 15.59 -7.93 -1.45
C TRP A 157 14.99 -7.45 -0.13
N GLN A 158 13.81 -6.80 -0.21
CA GLN A 158 13.00 -6.52 0.96
C GLN A 158 12.14 -7.74 1.31
N CYS A 159 12.64 -8.57 2.21
CA CYS A 159 11.95 -9.79 2.65
C CYS A 159 10.79 -9.53 3.62
N GLY A 160 10.75 -8.35 4.25
CA GLY A 160 9.76 -7.95 5.24
C GLY A 160 10.17 -8.27 6.68
N LYS A 161 9.63 -7.49 7.61
CA LYS A 161 10.01 -7.58 9.04
C LYS A 161 9.78 -8.96 9.66
N LEU A 162 8.73 -9.68 9.22
CA LEU A 162 8.40 -11.00 9.77
C LEU A 162 9.37 -12.11 9.36
N TYR A 163 10.11 -11.91 8.28
CA TYR A 163 10.95 -12.94 7.66
C TYR A 163 12.44 -12.61 7.66
N HIS A 164 12.80 -11.41 8.13
CA HIS A 164 14.20 -10.96 8.05
C HIS A 164 15.18 -11.91 8.73
N ASP A 165 14.85 -12.43 9.92
CA ASP A 165 15.72 -13.35 10.65
C ASP A 165 15.94 -14.68 9.91
N GLU A 166 14.96 -15.12 9.13
CA GLU A 166 15.03 -16.32 8.31
C GLU A 166 15.93 -16.12 7.07
N TYR A 167 15.81 -14.95 6.41
CA TYR A 167 16.45 -14.72 5.10
C TYR A 167 17.76 -13.91 5.17
N LYS A 168 18.09 -13.24 6.28
CA LYS A 168 19.34 -12.49 6.44
C LYS A 168 20.62 -13.33 6.25
N LYS A 169 20.53 -14.66 6.39
CA LYS A 169 21.62 -15.62 6.12
C LYS A 169 22.11 -15.60 4.66
N HIS A 170 21.30 -15.08 3.75
CA HIS A 170 21.63 -14.94 2.31
C HIS A 170 22.25 -13.60 1.95
N ASP A 171 22.42 -12.69 2.94
CA ASP A 171 23.05 -11.39 2.69
C ASP A 171 24.50 -11.59 2.25
N SER A 172 24.89 -10.92 1.18
CA SER A 172 26.22 -11.05 0.56
C SER A 172 26.53 -9.81 -0.29
N ASP A 173 27.67 -9.79 -0.98
CA ASP A 173 27.99 -8.69 -1.89
C ASP A 173 26.99 -8.55 -3.03
N THR A 174 26.41 -9.64 -3.50
CA THR A 174 25.47 -9.66 -4.62
C THR A 174 24.00 -9.79 -4.23
N VAL A 175 23.69 -10.03 -2.96
CA VAL A 175 22.34 -10.14 -2.44
C VAL A 175 22.23 -9.30 -1.18
N LYS A 176 21.53 -8.17 -1.24
CA LYS A 176 21.27 -7.33 -0.08
C LYS A 176 19.90 -7.62 0.47
N VAL A 177 19.84 -8.24 1.67
CA VAL A 177 18.61 -8.66 2.34
C VAL A 177 18.22 -7.63 3.38
N MET A 178 17.05 -7.03 3.23
CA MET A 178 16.55 -5.98 4.12
C MET A 178 15.18 -6.32 4.67
N ALA A 179 14.97 -6.05 5.95
CA ALA A 179 13.63 -6.13 6.57
C ALA A 179 12.68 -5.10 5.97
N PHE A 180 13.20 -3.89 5.73
CA PHE A 180 12.43 -2.77 5.18
C PHE A 180 13.38 -1.77 4.50
N ILE A 181 12.97 -1.26 3.33
CA ILE A 181 13.73 -0.24 2.59
C ILE A 181 13.08 1.12 2.85
N ASN A 182 13.80 2.01 3.53
CA ASN A 182 13.32 3.37 3.83
C ASN A 182 13.47 4.32 2.63
N LYS A 183 14.59 4.20 1.89
CA LYS A 183 14.90 5.01 0.71
C LYS A 183 14.37 4.33 -0.55
N MET A 184 13.05 4.38 -0.77
CA MET A 184 12.42 3.72 -1.90
C MET A 184 12.77 4.36 -3.25
N ASP A 185 12.96 5.68 -3.29
CA ASP A 185 13.46 6.44 -4.42
C ASP A 185 14.83 5.90 -4.89
N HIS A 186 15.76 5.70 -3.98
CA HIS A 186 17.04 5.06 -4.28
C HIS A 186 16.87 3.60 -4.74
N ALA A 187 15.95 2.84 -4.12
CA ALA A 187 15.73 1.44 -4.50
C ALA A 187 15.20 1.33 -5.95
N TYR A 188 14.27 2.20 -6.32
CA TYR A 188 13.76 2.25 -7.70
C TYR A 188 14.82 2.73 -8.68
N SER A 189 15.63 3.73 -8.32
CA SER A 189 16.74 4.22 -9.17
C SER A 189 17.84 3.18 -9.37
N ALA A 190 18.11 2.32 -8.37
CA ALA A 190 19.09 1.24 -8.47
C ALA A 190 18.60 0.07 -9.33
N ALA A 191 17.28 -0.16 -9.42
CA ALA A 191 16.69 -1.32 -10.05
C ALA A 191 16.69 -1.27 -11.58
N ASP A 192 16.99 -2.40 -12.22
CA ASP A 192 16.71 -2.65 -13.64
C ASP A 192 15.39 -3.41 -13.81
N PHE A 193 15.05 -4.25 -12.82
CA PHE A 193 13.82 -5.06 -12.81
C PHE A 193 13.22 -5.05 -11.40
N ILE A 194 11.90 -5.20 -11.32
CA ILE A 194 11.19 -5.24 -10.05
C ILE A 194 10.32 -6.48 -9.99
N ILE A 195 10.42 -7.24 -8.91
CA ILE A 195 9.53 -8.35 -8.57
C ILE A 195 8.68 -7.91 -7.37
N SER A 196 7.38 -7.83 -7.56
CA SER A 196 6.44 -7.41 -6.54
C SER A 196 5.15 -8.23 -6.63
N ARG A 197 4.31 -8.14 -5.63
CA ARG A 197 2.93 -8.63 -5.72
C ARG A 197 1.99 -7.53 -6.23
N SER A 198 0.98 -7.93 -6.95
CA SER A 198 -0.18 -7.11 -7.32
C SER A 198 -1.16 -7.02 -6.16
#